data_5c396dd3407ea0b71ef32094eb2d8599
#
_entry.id   5c396dd3407ea0b71ef32094eb2d8599
#
_cell.length_a   1.000
_cell.length_b   1.000
_cell.length_c   1.000
_cell.angle_alpha   90.00
_cell.angle_beta   90.00
_cell.angle_gamma   90.00
#
_symmetry.space_group_name_H-M   'P 1'
#
loop_
_entity.id
_entity.type
_entity.pdbx_description
1 polymer ?
#
loop_
_entity_poly.entity_id
_entity_poly.type
_entity_poly.pdbx_seq_one_letter_code
_entity_poly.pdbx_strand_id
1 'polypeptide(L)'
;AALTPLKRSWEVIFVDDGSRDNSLEVLRSLAQKDPDHVRVVSFRRNFGQTAAIAAGIDHAIGQTIILMDADMQNDPADIPMLLAKLDEGYDLVSGWRKDRKDNRFTRTIPSNMANGLISWVTGVHLHDYGCTLKAYRRQALEGFRLYGEMHRFIPVFAHSVGAKIAELPVRHHPRKFGEAKYGL
;
A
#
# COMPACT_ATOMS: atom_id res chain seq x y z
N ALA A 1 -11.98 -12.82 5.45
CA ALA A 1 -11.69 -13.09 6.88
C ALA A 1 -11.30 -11.80 7.64
N ALA A 2 -10.30 -11.02 7.22
CA ALA A 2 -9.85 -9.82 7.94
C ALA A 2 -10.84 -8.62 7.85
N LEU A 3 -11.59 -8.50 6.76
CA LEU A 3 -12.49 -7.38 6.50
C LEU A 3 -13.91 -7.61 7.05
N THR A 4 -14.38 -8.84 7.08
CA THR A 4 -15.74 -9.19 7.52
C THR A 4 -16.07 -8.69 8.94
N PRO A 5 -15.16 -8.69 9.93
CA PRO A 5 -15.46 -8.20 11.28
C PRO A 5 -15.60 -6.68 11.39
N LEU A 6 -15.22 -5.91 10.36
CA LEU A 6 -15.15 -4.44 10.43
C LEU A 6 -16.51 -3.75 10.50
N LYS A 7 -17.63 -4.45 10.24
CA LYS A 7 -18.99 -3.88 10.18
C LYS A 7 -19.08 -2.64 9.26
N ARG A 8 -18.27 -2.60 8.22
CA ARG A 8 -18.21 -1.56 7.17
C ARG A 8 -18.40 -2.20 5.81
N SER A 9 -18.97 -1.49 4.87
CA SER A 9 -18.89 -1.89 3.46
C SER A 9 -17.43 -1.89 3.01
N TRP A 10 -17.07 -2.87 2.20
CA TRP A 10 -15.70 -3.01 1.69
C TRP A 10 -15.69 -3.55 0.26
N GLU A 11 -14.65 -3.27 -0.42
CA GLU A 11 -14.30 -3.84 -1.72
C GLU A 11 -12.81 -4.19 -1.74
N VAL A 12 -12.44 -5.12 -2.59
CA VAL A 12 -11.05 -5.46 -2.89
C VAL A 12 -10.83 -5.30 -4.38
N ILE A 13 -9.87 -4.48 -4.76
CA ILE A 13 -9.48 -4.28 -6.15
C ILE A 13 -8.10 -4.90 -6.34
N PHE A 14 -8.04 -6.00 -7.05
CA PHE A 14 -6.77 -6.58 -7.49
C PHE A 14 -6.34 -5.90 -8.78
N VAL A 15 -5.13 -5.38 -8.80
CA VAL A 15 -4.51 -4.85 -10.03
C VAL A 15 -3.42 -5.80 -10.49
N ASP A 16 -3.65 -6.45 -11.61
CA ASP A 16 -2.70 -7.32 -12.27
C ASP A 16 -1.86 -6.52 -13.26
N ASP A 17 -0.59 -6.32 -12.95
CA ASP A 17 0.36 -5.56 -13.75
C ASP A 17 1.01 -6.42 -14.84
N GLY A 18 0.19 -7.12 -15.61
CA GLY A 18 0.59 -7.94 -16.74
C GLY A 18 1.33 -9.22 -16.35
N SER A 19 0.79 -9.98 -15.41
CA SER A 19 1.31 -11.30 -15.02
C SER A 19 1.40 -12.25 -16.22
N ARG A 20 2.43 -13.08 -16.23
CA ARG A 20 2.68 -14.08 -17.29
C ARG A 20 2.33 -15.51 -16.86
N ASP A 21 1.93 -15.68 -15.63
CA ASP A 21 1.48 -16.93 -15.02
C ASP A 21 -0.05 -16.97 -14.90
N ASN A 22 -0.59 -17.94 -14.18
CA ASN A 22 -2.02 -18.11 -13.98
C ASN A 22 -2.66 -17.10 -13.01
N SER A 23 -1.92 -16.07 -12.55
CA SER A 23 -2.43 -15.10 -11.56
C SER A 23 -3.72 -14.44 -12.02
N LEU A 24 -3.80 -13.98 -13.28
CA LEU A 24 -4.97 -13.32 -13.79
C LEU A 24 -6.21 -14.23 -13.81
N GLU A 25 -6.05 -15.51 -14.16
CA GLU A 25 -7.15 -16.48 -14.16
C GLU A 25 -7.68 -16.74 -12.75
N VAL A 26 -6.76 -16.85 -11.77
CA VAL A 26 -7.12 -16.99 -10.36
C VAL A 26 -7.89 -15.77 -9.87
N LEU A 27 -7.43 -14.57 -10.19
CA LEU A 27 -8.09 -13.33 -9.80
C LEU A 27 -9.48 -13.19 -10.41
N ARG A 28 -9.65 -13.54 -11.70
CA ARG A 28 -10.96 -13.58 -12.38
C ARG A 28 -11.92 -14.56 -11.72
N SER A 29 -11.42 -15.75 -11.35
CA SER A 29 -12.22 -16.74 -10.62
C SER A 29 -12.67 -16.22 -9.24
N LEU A 30 -11.83 -15.48 -8.53
CA LEU A 30 -12.22 -14.84 -7.28
C LEU A 30 -13.30 -13.78 -7.48
N ALA A 31 -13.17 -12.92 -8.49
CA ALA A 31 -14.18 -11.91 -8.81
C ALA A 31 -15.53 -12.53 -9.25
N GLN A 32 -15.51 -13.67 -9.95
CA GLN A 32 -16.72 -14.39 -10.30
C GLN A 32 -17.42 -15.00 -9.08
N LYS A 33 -16.67 -15.41 -8.05
CA LYS A 33 -17.21 -15.99 -6.81
C LYS A 33 -17.81 -14.94 -5.87
N ASP A 34 -17.31 -13.73 -5.89
CA ASP A 34 -17.74 -12.61 -5.03
C ASP A 34 -17.76 -11.29 -5.83
N PRO A 35 -18.69 -11.16 -6.79
CA PRO A 35 -18.74 -10.00 -7.70
C PRO A 35 -19.11 -8.69 -6.98
N ASP A 36 -19.74 -8.79 -5.83
CA ASP A 36 -20.16 -7.62 -5.06
C ASP A 36 -18.99 -6.94 -4.35
N HIS A 37 -17.94 -7.71 -4.01
CA HIS A 37 -16.81 -7.19 -3.25
C HIS A 37 -15.48 -7.24 -3.99
N VAL A 38 -15.33 -8.09 -5.00
CA VAL A 38 -14.03 -8.32 -5.64
C VAL A 38 -14.04 -7.84 -7.09
N ARG A 39 -13.12 -6.96 -7.40
CA ARG A 39 -12.88 -6.45 -8.76
C ARG A 39 -11.45 -6.70 -9.21
N VAL A 40 -11.25 -6.85 -10.51
CA VAL A 40 -9.93 -7.06 -11.11
C VAL A 40 -9.70 -6.02 -12.20
N VAL A 41 -8.59 -5.31 -12.11
CA VAL A 41 -8.05 -4.44 -13.14
C VAL A 41 -6.81 -5.13 -13.72
N SER A 42 -6.78 -5.39 -15.02
CA SER A 42 -5.66 -6.09 -15.66
C SER A 42 -5.03 -5.22 -16.73
N PHE A 43 -3.71 -5.10 -16.69
CA PHE A 43 -2.92 -4.40 -17.67
C PHE A 43 -2.51 -5.33 -18.80
N ARG A 44 -2.39 -4.79 -20.01
CA ARG A 44 -1.93 -5.56 -21.18
C ARG A 44 -0.45 -5.95 -21.10
N ARG A 45 0.35 -5.25 -20.28
CA ARG A 45 1.77 -5.50 -20.00
C ARG A 45 2.14 -4.90 -18.67
N ASN A 46 3.33 -5.19 -18.18
CA ASN A 46 3.88 -4.55 -16.98
C ASN A 46 4.15 -3.06 -17.23
N PHE A 47 3.54 -2.20 -16.41
CA PHE A 47 3.69 -0.75 -16.37
C PHE A 47 4.34 -0.27 -15.06
N GLY A 48 4.51 -1.17 -14.09
CA GLY A 48 5.14 -0.91 -12.80
C GLY A 48 4.16 -0.59 -11.67
N GLN A 49 4.68 -0.70 -10.46
CA GLN A 49 3.89 -0.61 -9.22
C GLN A 49 3.11 0.70 -9.09
N THR A 50 3.71 1.82 -9.48
CA THR A 50 3.04 3.14 -9.39
C THR A 50 1.80 3.20 -10.28
N ALA A 51 1.89 2.68 -11.51
CA ALA A 51 0.75 2.63 -12.42
C ALA A 51 -0.35 1.70 -11.86
N ALA A 52 0.02 0.56 -11.28
CA ALA A 52 -0.92 -0.36 -10.65
C ALA A 52 -1.64 0.29 -9.46
N ILE A 53 -0.91 1.01 -8.59
CA ILE A 53 -1.49 1.75 -7.47
C ILE A 53 -2.44 2.84 -7.97
N ALA A 54 -2.03 3.64 -8.97
CA ALA A 54 -2.87 4.67 -9.56
C ALA A 54 -4.19 4.10 -10.09
N ALA A 55 -4.11 3.02 -10.87
CA ALA A 55 -5.32 2.36 -11.39
C ALA A 55 -6.21 1.81 -10.26
N GLY A 56 -5.62 1.25 -9.20
CA GLY A 56 -6.39 0.81 -8.03
C GLY A 56 -7.13 1.96 -7.35
N ILE A 57 -6.49 3.11 -7.18
CA ILE A 57 -7.08 4.33 -6.60
C ILE A 57 -8.21 4.85 -7.51
N ASP A 58 -7.98 4.93 -8.82
CA ASP A 58 -8.95 5.45 -9.80
C ASP A 58 -10.23 4.58 -9.87
N HIS A 59 -10.09 3.27 -9.68
CA HIS A 59 -11.22 2.33 -9.71
C HIS A 59 -11.89 2.15 -8.34
N ALA A 60 -11.28 2.58 -7.26
CA ALA A 60 -11.85 2.49 -5.93
C ALA A 60 -13.06 3.42 -5.77
N ILE A 61 -14.12 2.98 -5.08
CA ILE A 61 -15.31 3.79 -4.76
C ILE A 61 -15.39 4.16 -3.28
N GLY A 62 -14.66 3.43 -2.43
CA GLY A 62 -14.63 3.66 -0.98
C GLY A 62 -14.06 5.03 -0.58
N GLN A 63 -14.51 5.56 0.56
CA GLN A 63 -13.98 6.81 1.15
C GLN A 63 -12.63 6.61 1.84
N THR A 64 -12.30 5.37 2.16
CA THR A 64 -11.01 4.97 2.72
C THR A 64 -10.36 3.99 1.77
N ILE A 65 -9.12 4.24 1.42
CA ILE A 65 -8.33 3.42 0.50
C ILE A 65 -7.17 2.82 1.27
N ILE A 66 -7.01 1.51 1.17
CA ILE A 66 -5.89 0.79 1.79
C ILE A 66 -5.06 0.17 0.67
N LEU A 67 -3.78 0.53 0.63
CA LEU A 67 -2.81 -0.07 -0.28
C LEU A 67 -2.10 -1.20 0.42
N MET A 68 -1.91 -2.31 -0.27
CA MET A 68 -1.20 -3.48 0.25
C MET A 68 -0.63 -4.30 -0.91
N ASP A 69 0.62 -4.76 -0.78
CA ASP A 69 1.21 -5.72 -1.73
C ASP A 69 0.58 -7.11 -1.56
N ALA A 70 0.43 -7.83 -2.68
CA ALA A 70 -0.13 -9.18 -2.71
C ALA A 70 0.93 -10.29 -2.51
N ASP A 71 2.11 -9.97 -1.97
CA ASP A 71 3.23 -10.90 -1.77
C ASP A 71 3.22 -11.62 -0.40
N MET A 72 2.13 -11.43 0.36
CA MET A 72 1.91 -12.01 1.69
C MET A 72 2.89 -11.52 2.77
N GLN A 73 3.67 -10.48 2.53
CA GLN A 73 4.56 -9.91 3.54
C GLN A 73 3.81 -9.01 4.53
N ASN A 74 2.78 -8.30 4.08
CA ASN A 74 1.90 -7.53 4.96
C ASN A 74 0.77 -8.42 5.52
N ASP A 75 0.38 -8.19 6.77
CA ASP A 75 -0.71 -8.93 7.42
C ASP A 75 -2.02 -8.13 7.31
N PRO A 76 -3.06 -8.66 6.62
CA PRO A 76 -4.35 -7.99 6.54
C PRO A 76 -5.03 -7.78 7.90
N ALA A 77 -4.63 -8.52 8.93
CA ALA A 77 -5.16 -8.36 10.28
C ALA A 77 -4.66 -7.09 10.98
N ASP A 78 -3.74 -6.31 10.37
CA ASP A 78 -3.37 -4.97 10.84
C ASP A 78 -4.28 -3.87 10.28
N ILE A 79 -5.12 -4.16 9.28
CA ILE A 79 -6.06 -3.20 8.69
C ILE A 79 -6.98 -2.53 9.73
N PRO A 80 -7.61 -3.25 10.67
CA PRO A 80 -8.47 -2.62 11.68
C PRO A 80 -7.76 -1.55 12.51
N MET A 81 -6.50 -1.76 12.84
CA MET A 81 -5.69 -0.82 13.62
C MET A 81 -5.43 0.48 12.83
N LEU A 82 -5.11 0.36 11.54
CA LEU A 82 -4.92 1.52 10.66
C LEU A 82 -6.22 2.31 10.50
N LEU A 83 -7.35 1.62 10.35
CA LEU A 83 -8.67 2.25 10.26
C LEU A 83 -9.05 2.99 11.54
N ALA A 84 -8.83 2.38 12.70
CA ALA A 84 -9.07 3.02 13.98
C ALA A 84 -8.26 4.30 14.12
N LYS A 85 -7.02 4.31 13.65
CA LYS A 85 -6.17 5.52 13.66
C LYS A 85 -6.67 6.60 12.72
N LEU A 86 -7.19 6.25 11.54
CA LEU A 86 -7.86 7.22 10.65
C LEU A 86 -9.10 7.82 11.33
N ASP A 87 -9.85 7.03 12.11
CA ASP A 87 -11.05 7.51 12.81
C ASP A 87 -10.73 8.54 13.92
N GLU A 88 -9.49 8.57 14.42
CA GLU A 88 -9.00 9.61 15.33
C GLU A 88 -8.80 10.98 14.64
N GLY A 89 -9.06 11.08 13.32
CA GLY A 89 -8.94 12.34 12.55
C GLY A 89 -7.64 12.49 11.77
N TYR A 90 -6.93 11.39 11.54
CA TYR A 90 -5.82 11.36 10.58
C TYR A 90 -6.33 11.14 9.17
N ASP A 91 -5.60 11.65 8.18
CA ASP A 91 -5.92 11.54 6.76
C ASP A 91 -5.11 10.42 6.07
N LEU A 92 -3.96 10.10 6.64
CA LEU A 92 -3.07 9.05 6.19
C LEU A 92 -2.45 8.34 7.40
N VAL A 93 -2.47 7.00 7.37
CA VAL A 93 -1.77 6.16 8.35
C VAL A 93 -0.83 5.23 7.61
N SER A 94 0.47 5.38 7.84
CA SER A 94 1.51 4.54 7.25
C SER A 94 1.86 3.38 8.16
N GLY A 95 2.01 2.18 7.61
CA GLY A 95 2.61 1.08 8.33
C GLY A 95 4.12 1.28 8.48
N TRP A 96 4.66 0.83 9.61
CA TRP A 96 6.09 0.77 9.90
C TRP A 96 6.51 -0.67 10.22
N ARG A 97 7.36 -1.24 9.38
CA ARG A 97 7.91 -2.60 9.55
C ARG A 97 9.02 -2.59 10.59
N LYS A 98 8.67 -2.33 11.87
CA LYS A 98 9.63 -2.18 12.97
C LYS A 98 10.56 -3.38 13.12
N ASP A 99 10.01 -4.60 13.01
CA ASP A 99 10.75 -5.86 13.18
C ASP A 99 11.11 -6.50 11.82
N ARG A 100 11.55 -5.64 10.88
CA ARG A 100 11.94 -6.08 9.54
C ARG A 100 13.08 -7.11 9.59
N LYS A 101 12.84 -8.30 9.08
CA LYS A 101 13.81 -9.42 9.07
C LYS A 101 14.77 -9.37 7.87
N ASP A 102 14.96 -8.22 7.25
CA ASP A 102 15.89 -8.05 6.14
C ASP A 102 17.34 -7.89 6.64
N ASN A 103 18.29 -8.16 5.73
CA ASN A 103 19.72 -8.09 6.04
C ASN A 103 20.10 -6.67 6.48
N ARG A 104 20.54 -6.54 7.73
CA ARG A 104 20.71 -5.26 8.46
C ARG A 104 21.69 -4.30 7.76
N PHE A 105 22.77 -4.82 7.17
CA PHE A 105 23.83 -4.02 6.58
C PHE A 105 23.55 -3.59 5.13
N THR A 106 22.91 -4.44 4.32
CA THR A 106 22.76 -4.18 2.89
C THR A 106 21.46 -3.45 2.55
N ARG A 107 20.42 -3.53 3.39
CA ARG A 107 19.10 -2.94 3.11
C ARG A 107 18.60 -1.97 4.18
N THR A 108 18.82 -2.26 5.47
CA THR A 108 18.22 -1.45 6.54
C THR A 108 18.95 -0.11 6.71
N ILE A 109 20.29 -0.09 6.70
CA ILE A 109 21.07 1.15 6.89
C ILE A 109 20.88 2.13 5.73
N PRO A 110 21.03 1.74 4.44
CA PRO A 110 20.77 2.65 3.33
C PRO A 110 19.32 3.17 3.29
N SER A 111 18.36 2.30 3.64
CA SER A 111 16.93 2.69 3.73
C SER A 111 16.69 3.73 4.81
N ASN A 112 17.27 3.57 6.01
CA ASN A 112 17.12 4.53 7.10
C ASN A 112 17.76 5.89 6.79
N MET A 113 18.92 5.89 6.13
CA MET A 113 19.57 7.13 5.68
C MET A 113 18.71 7.85 4.63
N ALA A 114 18.16 7.12 3.66
CA ALA A 114 17.25 7.67 2.66
C ALA A 114 15.98 8.22 3.30
N ASN A 115 15.36 7.48 4.23
CA ASN A 115 14.17 7.94 4.96
C ASN A 115 14.47 9.20 5.78
N GLY A 116 15.64 9.28 6.45
CA GLY A 116 16.07 10.45 7.19
C GLY A 116 16.23 11.68 6.29
N LEU A 117 16.87 11.53 5.13
CA LEU A 117 17.03 12.60 4.15
C LEU A 117 15.68 13.08 3.60
N ILE A 118 14.79 12.15 3.24
CA ILE A 118 13.45 12.48 2.77
C ILE A 118 12.70 13.25 3.86
N SER A 119 12.72 12.76 5.10
CA SER A 119 12.06 13.43 6.23
C SER A 119 12.58 14.84 6.45
N TRP A 120 13.90 15.05 6.34
CA TRP A 120 14.51 16.36 6.51
C TRP A 120 14.11 17.34 5.40
N VAL A 121 14.11 16.89 4.15
CA VAL A 121 13.77 17.74 2.99
C VAL A 121 12.29 18.05 2.93
N THR A 122 11.42 17.09 3.29
CA THR A 122 9.97 17.18 3.07
C THR A 122 9.18 17.62 4.30
N GLY A 123 9.80 17.61 5.49
CA GLY A 123 9.11 17.86 6.75
C GLY A 123 8.19 16.72 7.22
N VAL A 124 8.09 15.63 6.46
CA VAL A 124 7.31 14.44 6.82
C VAL A 124 8.21 13.45 7.55
N HIS A 125 7.90 13.13 8.80
CA HIS A 125 8.71 12.22 9.61
C HIS A 125 8.09 10.82 9.62
N LEU A 126 8.62 9.91 8.79
CA LEU A 126 8.25 8.49 8.76
C LEU A 126 9.51 7.63 8.91
N HIS A 127 9.40 6.57 9.69
CA HIS A 127 10.46 5.57 9.84
C HIS A 127 10.56 4.66 8.61
N ASP A 128 9.44 4.43 7.91
CA ASP A 128 9.38 3.48 6.78
C ASP A 128 8.52 4.00 5.62
N TYR A 129 9.13 4.76 4.72
CA TYR A 129 8.48 5.18 3.47
C TYR A 129 8.16 4.01 2.53
N GLY A 130 8.93 2.94 2.62
CA GLY A 130 8.83 1.79 1.73
C GLY A 130 7.76 0.76 2.11
N CYS A 131 7.06 0.91 3.23
CA CYS A 131 5.95 0.04 3.56
C CYS A 131 4.75 0.34 2.66
N THR A 132 4.23 -0.67 1.97
CA THR A 132 3.04 -0.51 1.11
C THR A 132 1.74 -0.53 1.89
N LEU A 133 1.69 -1.19 3.05
CA LEU A 133 0.50 -1.17 3.88
C LEU A 133 0.26 0.23 4.46
N LYS A 134 -0.61 0.97 3.80
CA LYS A 134 -1.00 2.33 4.17
C LYS A 134 -2.50 2.51 3.99
N ALA A 135 -3.12 3.25 4.90
CA ALA A 135 -4.53 3.63 4.82
C ALA A 135 -4.66 5.14 4.58
N TYR A 136 -5.55 5.52 3.68
CA TYR A 136 -5.77 6.90 3.25
C TYR A 136 -7.24 7.26 3.30
N ARG A 137 -7.58 8.47 3.72
CA ARG A 137 -8.83 9.09 3.31
C ARG A 137 -8.73 9.45 1.83
N ARG A 138 -9.80 9.24 1.05
CA ARG A 138 -9.81 9.56 -0.39
C ARG A 138 -9.35 10.99 -0.66
N GLN A 139 -9.80 11.95 0.13
CA GLN A 139 -9.44 13.36 0.01
C GLN A 139 -7.93 13.61 0.07
N ALA A 140 -7.18 12.80 0.82
CA ALA A 140 -5.72 12.92 0.90
C ALA A 140 -4.99 12.43 -0.36
N LEU A 141 -5.71 11.77 -1.28
CA LEU A 141 -5.19 11.29 -2.57
C LEU A 141 -5.65 12.15 -3.75
N GLU A 142 -6.47 13.16 -3.50
CA GLU A 142 -6.94 14.09 -4.52
C GLU A 142 -5.90 15.20 -4.76
N GLY A 143 -5.90 15.73 -5.98
CA GLY A 143 -5.07 16.89 -6.33
C GLY A 143 -3.68 16.55 -6.90
N PHE A 144 -3.26 15.28 -6.93
CA PHE A 144 -2.03 14.88 -7.60
C PHE A 144 -2.21 13.57 -8.39
N ARG A 145 -1.37 13.39 -9.41
CA ARG A 145 -1.32 12.15 -10.19
C ARG A 145 -0.01 11.44 -9.97
N LEU A 146 -0.10 10.10 -9.82
CA LEU A 146 1.08 9.26 -9.62
C LEU A 146 1.73 8.89 -10.96
N TYR A 147 3.05 9.07 -11.05
CA TYR A 147 3.87 8.62 -12.18
C TYR A 147 5.29 8.23 -11.70
N GLY A 148 6.05 7.52 -12.54
CA GLY A 148 7.41 7.09 -12.20
C GLY A 148 7.44 6.27 -10.90
N GLU A 149 8.27 6.64 -9.94
CA GLU A 149 8.40 5.99 -8.62
C GLU A 149 7.69 6.76 -7.49
N MET A 150 6.70 7.59 -7.82
CA MET A 150 6.04 8.49 -6.87
C MET A 150 5.23 7.78 -5.78
N HIS A 151 4.89 6.51 -5.96
CA HIS A 151 4.12 5.74 -4.97
C HIS A 151 4.72 5.77 -3.55
N ARG A 152 6.05 5.87 -3.44
CA ARG A 152 6.76 5.99 -2.14
C ARG A 152 6.57 7.34 -1.49
N PHE A 153 6.32 8.37 -2.28
CA PHE A 153 6.19 9.76 -1.86
C PHE A 153 4.74 10.22 -1.69
N ILE A 154 3.75 9.33 -1.84
CA ILE A 154 2.35 9.67 -1.57
C ILE A 154 2.18 10.40 -0.21
N PRO A 155 2.84 9.97 0.89
CA PRO A 155 2.74 10.71 2.16
C PRO A 155 3.23 12.16 2.07
N VAL A 156 4.26 12.42 1.26
CA VAL A 156 4.79 13.78 1.07
C VAL A 156 3.79 14.65 0.31
N PHE A 157 3.18 14.11 -0.75
CA PHE A 157 2.15 14.83 -1.50
C PHE A 157 0.91 15.08 -0.65
N ALA A 158 0.45 14.08 0.10
CA ALA A 158 -0.66 14.25 1.03
C ALA A 158 -0.35 15.35 2.08
N HIS A 159 0.86 15.38 2.63
CA HIS A 159 1.29 16.40 3.57
C HIS A 159 1.28 17.81 2.96
N SER A 160 1.72 17.95 1.71
CA SER A 160 1.77 19.25 1.02
C SER A 160 0.38 19.90 0.83
N VAL A 161 -0.68 19.09 0.83
CA VAL A 161 -2.07 19.57 0.81
C VAL A 161 -2.71 19.61 2.20
N GLY A 162 -1.92 19.49 3.26
CA GLY A 162 -2.36 19.66 4.64
C GLY A 162 -2.87 18.40 5.34
N ALA A 163 -2.66 17.21 4.76
CA ALA A 163 -3.08 15.96 5.38
C ALA A 163 -2.34 15.67 6.69
N LYS A 164 -3.07 15.22 7.71
CA LYS A 164 -2.53 14.74 8.98
C LYS A 164 -2.07 13.30 8.84
N ILE A 165 -0.78 13.07 9.10
CA ILE A 165 -0.13 11.77 8.92
C ILE A 165 0.18 11.13 10.27
N ALA A 166 -0.09 9.83 10.40
CA ALA A 166 0.38 8.99 11.48
C ALA A 166 1.15 7.79 10.96
N GLU A 167 1.95 7.17 11.80
CA GLU A 167 2.65 5.93 11.51
C GLU A 167 2.40 4.94 12.63
N LEU A 168 2.17 3.66 12.28
CA LEU A 168 1.93 2.59 13.24
C LEU A 168 2.81 1.37 12.91
N PRO A 169 3.36 0.69 13.93
CA PRO A 169 4.08 -0.56 13.69
C PRO A 169 3.12 -1.62 13.18
N VAL A 170 3.52 -2.32 12.10
CA VAL A 170 2.77 -3.39 11.47
C VAL A 170 3.60 -4.67 11.40
N ARG A 171 2.92 -5.80 11.33
CA ARG A 171 3.56 -7.10 11.15
C ARG A 171 4.13 -7.23 9.76
N HIS A 172 5.30 -7.82 9.67
CA HIS A 172 5.96 -8.09 8.41
C HIS A 172 6.44 -9.54 8.38
N HIS A 173 5.91 -10.31 7.44
CA HIS A 173 6.23 -11.72 7.27
C HIS A 173 7.35 -11.92 6.25
N PRO A 174 8.14 -13.01 6.38
CA PRO A 174 9.07 -13.39 5.33
C PRO A 174 8.32 -13.66 4.02
N ARG A 175 8.92 -13.27 2.88
CA ARG A 175 8.38 -13.60 1.57
C ARG A 175 8.25 -15.11 1.39
N LYS A 176 7.06 -15.56 0.98
CA LYS A 176 6.79 -16.98 0.74
C LYS A 176 6.92 -17.37 -0.72
N PHE A 177 6.67 -16.45 -1.64
CA PHE A 177 6.63 -16.70 -3.09
C PHE A 177 7.29 -15.55 -3.84
N GLY A 178 7.82 -15.85 -5.05
CA GLY A 178 8.42 -14.87 -5.95
C GLY A 178 9.83 -14.41 -5.55
N GLU A 179 10.48 -13.71 -6.48
CA GLU A 179 11.80 -13.12 -6.29
C GLU A 179 11.70 -11.63 -5.95
N ALA A 180 12.69 -11.08 -5.25
CA ALA A 180 12.73 -9.66 -4.95
C ALA A 180 13.04 -8.87 -6.22
N LYS A 181 12.13 -7.99 -6.67
CA LYS A 181 12.34 -7.11 -7.83
C LYS A 181 13.54 -6.16 -7.68
N TYR A 182 13.99 -5.89 -6.48
CA TYR A 182 15.10 -5.02 -6.13
C TYR A 182 16.13 -5.82 -5.32
N GLY A 183 16.83 -6.71 -5.99
CA GLY A 183 18.04 -7.35 -5.49
C GLY A 183 19.26 -6.61 -6.06
N LEU A 184 20.29 -6.37 -5.21
CA LEU A 184 21.64 -6.10 -5.69
C LEU A 184 22.20 -7.40 -6.27
#